data_b23d3c7775460666b07ea4ea405b23f1
#
_entry.id   b23d3c7775460666b07ea4ea405b23f1
#
_cell.length_a   1.000
_cell.length_b   1.000
_cell.length_c   1.000
_cell.angle_alpha   90.00
_cell.angle_beta   90.00
_cell.angle_gamma   90.00
#
_symmetry.space_group_name_H-M   'P 1'
#
loop_
_entity.id
_entity.type
_entity.pdbx_description
1 polymer ?
#
loop_
_entity_poly.entity_id
_entity_poly.type
_entity_poly.pdbx_seq_one_letter_code
_entity_poly.pdbx_strand_id
1 'polypeptide(L)'
;MLNSLASNNVGALIVSSDGSRVEGIISERDIVRGLQSTGPELLERRVRDLMTKDVVTCVPEDRAAGIMAVMVSRHLRHIPVVKDDKFISMVSIRDLLQLRLDEVRSEADAMRSYITGSI
;
A
#
# COMPACT_ATOMS: atom_id res chain seq x y z
N MET A 1 11.93 -13.88 0.10
CA MET A 1 11.46 -12.50 -0.08
C MET A 1 11.35 -12.08 -1.54
N LEU A 2 12.44 -12.04 -2.31
CA LEU A 2 12.38 -11.64 -3.72
C LEU A 2 11.46 -12.52 -4.54
N ASN A 3 11.48 -13.83 -4.30
CA ASN A 3 10.58 -14.76 -4.97
C ASN A 3 9.11 -14.46 -4.63
N SER A 4 8.82 -14.09 -3.40
CA SER A 4 7.45 -13.74 -3.01
C SER A 4 6.95 -12.48 -3.69
N LEU A 5 7.80 -11.46 -3.82
CA LEU A 5 7.47 -10.24 -4.56
C LEU A 5 7.21 -10.54 -6.03
N ALA A 6 8.09 -11.31 -6.66
CA ALA A 6 7.97 -11.64 -8.07
C ALA A 6 6.79 -12.57 -8.35
N SER A 7 6.63 -13.64 -7.57
CA SER A 7 5.60 -14.64 -7.78
C SER A 7 4.18 -14.11 -7.58
N ASN A 8 4.02 -13.20 -6.62
CA ASN A 8 2.71 -12.62 -6.32
C ASN A 8 2.46 -11.30 -7.07
N ASN A 9 3.44 -10.85 -7.86
CA ASN A 9 3.35 -9.60 -8.62
C ASN A 9 2.93 -8.41 -7.74
N VAL A 10 3.53 -8.32 -6.55
CA VAL A 10 3.24 -7.25 -5.58
C VAL A 10 4.48 -6.39 -5.36
N GLY A 11 4.26 -5.12 -5.03
CA GLY A 11 5.35 -4.16 -4.80
C GLY A 11 5.81 -4.09 -3.35
N ALA A 12 5.12 -4.73 -2.42
CA ALA A 12 5.45 -4.71 -1.00
C ALA A 12 4.92 -5.94 -0.29
N LEU A 13 5.61 -6.30 0.80
CA LEU A 13 5.25 -7.43 1.67
C LEU A 13 5.22 -6.98 3.12
N ILE A 14 4.28 -7.50 3.87
CA ILE A 14 4.24 -7.34 5.32
C ILE A 14 5.17 -8.35 5.96
N VAL A 15 5.89 -7.89 6.98
CA VAL A 15 6.78 -8.74 7.77
C VAL A 15 6.15 -8.94 9.15
N SER A 16 5.99 -10.20 9.52
CA SER A 16 5.40 -10.58 10.80
C SER A 16 6.00 -11.88 11.30
N SER A 17 6.30 -11.94 12.60
CA SER A 17 6.79 -13.16 13.24
C SER A 17 5.66 -14.08 13.69
N ASP A 18 4.46 -13.53 13.92
CA ASP A 18 3.31 -14.29 14.39
C ASP A 18 2.22 -14.50 13.32
N GLY A 19 2.41 -13.93 12.14
CA GLY A 19 1.44 -14.01 11.05
C GLY A 19 0.23 -13.10 11.18
N SER A 20 0.23 -12.22 12.17
CA SER A 20 -0.93 -11.38 12.50
C SER A 20 -0.56 -9.90 12.64
N ARG A 21 0.45 -9.58 13.41
CA ARG A 21 0.89 -8.20 13.65
C ARG A 21 1.79 -7.70 12.54
N VAL A 22 1.66 -6.41 12.23
CA VAL A 22 2.57 -5.74 11.29
C VAL A 22 3.81 -5.29 12.06
N GLU A 23 4.91 -6.00 11.89
CA GLU A 23 6.20 -5.67 12.51
C GLU A 23 7.07 -4.82 11.60
N GLY A 24 6.88 -4.99 10.30
CA GLY A 24 7.61 -4.22 9.30
C GLY A 24 6.97 -4.35 7.94
N ILE A 25 7.45 -3.55 7.02
CA ILE A 25 7.08 -3.62 5.62
C ILE A 25 8.34 -3.56 4.77
N ILE A 26 8.41 -4.37 3.73
CA ILE A 26 9.50 -4.33 2.78
C ILE A 26 8.93 -4.18 1.38
N SER A 27 9.51 -3.27 0.59
CA SER A 27 9.06 -2.96 -0.75
C SER A 27 10.19 -3.14 -1.75
N GLU A 28 9.83 -3.18 -3.04
CA GLU A 28 10.81 -3.18 -4.12
C GLU A 28 11.77 -1.99 -4.00
N ARG A 29 11.27 -0.85 -3.57
CA ARG A 29 12.07 0.36 -3.36
C ARG A 29 13.15 0.16 -2.30
N ASP A 30 12.82 -0.52 -1.19
CA ASP A 30 13.78 -0.83 -0.14
C ASP A 30 14.92 -1.69 -0.68
N ILE A 31 14.60 -2.64 -1.54
CA ILE A 31 15.58 -3.53 -2.17
C ILE A 31 16.48 -2.74 -3.11
N VAL A 32 15.89 -1.91 -3.96
CA VAL A 32 16.65 -1.08 -4.90
C VAL A 32 17.60 -0.14 -4.18
N ARG A 33 17.12 0.53 -3.13
CA ARG A 33 17.96 1.43 -2.31
C ARG A 33 19.07 0.67 -1.61
N GLY A 34 18.75 -0.51 -1.08
CA GLY A 34 19.73 -1.35 -0.42
C GLY A 34 20.82 -1.84 -1.37
N LEU A 35 20.45 -2.24 -2.58
CA LEU A 35 21.41 -2.64 -3.62
C LEU A 35 22.33 -1.48 -4.02
N GLN A 36 21.79 -0.28 -4.09
CA GLN A 36 22.55 0.92 -4.43
C GLN A 36 23.62 1.23 -3.36
N SER A 37 23.27 1.07 -2.08
CA SER A 37 24.16 1.41 -0.99
C SER A 37 25.10 0.27 -0.58
N THR A 38 24.65 -0.98 -0.65
CA THR A 38 25.39 -2.15 -0.14
C THR A 38 25.91 -3.06 -1.26
N GLY A 39 25.23 -3.06 -2.43
CA GLY A 39 25.56 -3.95 -3.54
C GLY A 39 24.98 -5.35 -3.36
N PRO A 40 25.53 -6.35 -4.08
CA PRO A 40 24.96 -7.71 -4.10
C PRO A 40 24.90 -8.39 -2.72
N GLU A 41 25.71 -7.96 -1.76
CA GLU A 41 25.72 -8.50 -0.40
C GLU A 41 24.38 -8.32 0.30
N LEU A 42 23.54 -7.41 -0.20
CA LEU A 42 22.18 -7.20 0.30
C LEU A 42 21.38 -8.51 0.32
N LEU A 43 21.57 -9.36 -0.66
CA LEU A 43 20.82 -10.62 -0.81
C LEU A 43 21.08 -11.60 0.32
N GLU A 44 22.18 -11.44 1.05
CA GLU A 44 22.53 -12.28 2.20
C GLU A 44 21.95 -11.74 3.50
N ARG A 45 21.40 -10.53 3.48
CA ARG A 45 20.83 -9.91 4.67
C ARG A 45 19.42 -10.44 4.95
N ARG A 46 19.04 -10.37 6.23
CA ARG A 46 17.69 -10.76 6.66
C ARG A 46 16.70 -9.66 6.35
N VAL A 47 15.46 -10.05 6.09
CA VAL A 47 14.38 -9.10 5.83
C VAL A 47 14.24 -8.08 6.96
N ARG A 48 14.37 -8.51 8.21
CA ARG A 48 14.28 -7.61 9.38
C ARG A 48 15.34 -6.52 9.40
N ASP A 49 16.46 -6.72 8.71
CA ASP A 49 17.52 -5.73 8.61
C ASP A 49 17.25 -4.70 7.50
N LEU A 50 16.39 -5.04 6.56
CA LEU A 50 16.06 -4.23 5.39
C LEU A 50 14.69 -3.56 5.49
N MET A 51 13.79 -4.14 6.25
CA MET A 51 12.41 -3.66 6.34
C MET A 51 12.31 -2.31 7.04
N THR A 52 11.26 -1.58 6.73
CA THR A 52 10.85 -0.39 7.47
C THR A 52 10.09 -0.86 8.72
N LYS A 53 10.55 -0.49 9.90
CA LYS A 53 9.96 -0.89 11.17
C LYS A 53 8.87 0.07 11.65
N ASP A 54 9.02 1.35 11.34
CA ASP A 54 8.05 2.37 11.70
C ASP A 54 6.99 2.45 10.61
N VAL A 55 6.08 1.48 10.61
CA VAL A 55 5.10 1.30 9.55
C VAL A 55 3.91 2.21 9.76
N VAL A 56 3.60 3.00 8.72
CA VAL A 56 2.37 3.79 8.68
C VAL A 56 1.23 2.85 8.33
N THR A 57 0.22 2.80 9.18
CA THR A 57 -0.95 1.94 9.00
C THR A 57 -2.22 2.78 8.92
N CYS A 58 -3.30 2.17 8.47
CA CYS A 58 -4.63 2.76 8.50
C CYS A 58 -5.62 1.74 9.03
N VAL A 59 -6.83 2.20 9.31
CA VAL A 59 -7.92 1.35 9.78
C VAL A 59 -9.04 1.33 8.75
N PRO A 60 -9.93 0.32 8.77
CA PRO A 60 -11.00 0.20 7.77
C PRO A 60 -11.91 1.41 7.69
N GLU A 61 -12.06 2.17 8.77
CA GLU A 61 -12.92 3.34 8.85
C GLU A 61 -12.29 4.59 8.22
N ASP A 62 -10.99 4.57 7.93
CA ASP A 62 -10.31 5.70 7.31
C ASP A 62 -10.81 5.95 5.90
N ARG A 63 -10.94 7.22 5.56
CA ARG A 63 -11.39 7.60 4.22
C ARG A 63 -10.26 7.51 3.21
N ALA A 64 -10.60 7.10 1.99
CA ALA A 64 -9.64 6.98 0.90
C ALA A 64 -8.85 8.27 0.66
N ALA A 65 -9.52 9.43 0.70
CA ALA A 65 -8.85 10.72 0.50
C ALA A 65 -7.79 10.99 1.56
N GLY A 66 -8.06 10.65 2.82
CA GLY A 66 -7.10 10.80 3.91
C GLY A 66 -5.90 9.89 3.76
N ILE A 67 -6.13 8.64 3.37
CA ILE A 67 -5.06 7.68 3.14
C ILE A 67 -4.18 8.14 1.96
N MET A 68 -4.79 8.61 0.88
CA MET A 68 -4.05 9.14 -0.27
C MET A 68 -3.18 10.33 0.10
N ALA A 69 -3.69 11.23 0.95
CA ALA A 69 -2.93 12.38 1.42
C ALA A 69 -1.68 11.96 2.19
N VAL A 70 -1.79 10.94 3.03
CA VAL A 70 -0.65 10.38 3.77
C VAL A 70 0.35 9.75 2.80
N MET A 71 -0.13 8.99 1.82
CA MET A 71 0.73 8.38 0.81
C MET A 71 1.54 9.42 0.04
N VAL A 72 0.91 10.52 -0.35
CA VAL A 72 1.57 11.60 -1.07
C VAL A 72 2.58 12.31 -0.18
N SER A 73 2.20 12.69 1.04
CA SER A 73 3.08 13.43 1.93
C SER A 73 4.29 12.62 2.41
N ARG A 74 4.14 11.32 2.55
CA ARG A 74 5.20 10.42 3.01
C ARG A 74 5.86 9.61 1.91
N HIS A 75 5.49 9.82 0.66
CA HIS A 75 6.02 9.10 -0.51
C HIS A 75 5.84 7.58 -0.38
N LEU A 76 4.68 7.17 0.10
CA LEU A 76 4.33 5.76 0.26
C LEU A 76 3.39 5.34 -0.86
N ARG A 77 3.55 4.11 -1.34
CA ARG A 77 2.66 3.51 -2.35
C ARG A 77 1.77 2.43 -1.78
N HIS A 78 2.07 1.97 -0.57
CA HIS A 78 1.36 0.89 0.09
C HIS A 78 1.20 1.22 1.56
N ILE A 79 0.01 0.99 2.11
CA ILE A 79 -0.27 1.15 3.54
C ILE A 79 -1.06 -0.06 4.00
N PRO A 80 -0.60 -0.75 5.06
CA PRO A 80 -1.37 -1.86 5.63
C PRO A 80 -2.61 -1.35 6.34
N VAL A 81 -3.71 -2.06 6.16
CA VAL A 81 -4.93 -1.86 6.93
C VAL A 81 -4.89 -2.81 8.12
N VAL A 82 -5.03 -2.26 9.32
CA VAL A 82 -5.00 -3.03 10.56
C VAL A 82 -6.28 -2.78 11.37
N LYS A 83 -6.64 -3.78 12.17
CA LYS A 83 -7.73 -3.68 13.12
C LYS A 83 -7.35 -4.50 14.36
N ASP A 84 -7.45 -3.88 15.54
CA ASP A 84 -7.04 -4.50 16.80
C ASP A 84 -5.60 -5.04 16.73
N ASP A 85 -4.69 -4.24 16.15
CA ASP A 85 -3.28 -4.56 15.92
C ASP A 85 -3.03 -5.76 14.99
N LYS A 86 -4.05 -6.19 14.26
CA LYS A 86 -3.94 -7.32 13.33
C LYS A 86 -4.03 -6.84 11.90
N PHE A 87 -3.16 -7.38 11.05
CA PHE A 87 -3.18 -7.11 9.61
C PHE A 87 -4.46 -7.66 8.98
N ILE A 88 -5.13 -6.82 8.20
CA ILE A 88 -6.33 -7.20 7.44
C ILE A 88 -6.02 -7.28 5.95
N SER A 89 -5.47 -6.20 5.39
CA SER A 89 -5.19 -6.12 3.96
C SER A 89 -4.14 -5.05 3.68
N MET A 90 -3.65 -5.04 2.46
CA MET A 90 -2.73 -4.02 1.96
C MET A 90 -3.49 -3.13 0.97
N VAL A 91 -3.38 -1.83 1.15
CA VAL A 91 -3.95 -0.85 0.21
C VAL A 91 -2.82 -0.20 -0.56
N SER A 92 -2.94 -0.18 -1.89
CA SER A 92 -1.99 0.52 -2.75
C SER A 92 -2.56 1.86 -3.21
N ILE A 93 -1.67 2.78 -3.60
CA ILE A 93 -2.10 4.05 -4.18
C ILE A 93 -2.89 3.82 -5.47
N ARG A 94 -2.56 2.78 -6.20
CA ARG A 94 -3.26 2.40 -7.42
C ARG A 94 -4.72 2.05 -7.14
N ASP A 95 -4.96 1.25 -6.09
CA ASP A 95 -6.31 0.88 -5.67
C ASP A 95 -7.13 2.10 -5.29
N LEU A 96 -6.54 3.03 -4.55
CA LEU A 96 -7.22 4.24 -4.11
C LEU A 96 -7.51 5.18 -5.28
N LEU A 97 -6.58 5.29 -6.24
CA LEU A 97 -6.79 6.07 -7.44
C LEU A 97 -7.95 5.51 -8.27
N GLN A 98 -8.02 4.18 -8.39
CA GLN A 98 -9.11 3.53 -9.11
C GLN A 98 -10.45 3.82 -8.44
N LEU A 99 -10.52 3.69 -7.13
CA LEU A 99 -11.72 4.00 -6.35
C LEU A 99 -12.16 5.45 -6.56
N ARG A 100 -11.21 6.39 -6.53
CA ARG A 100 -11.50 7.81 -6.73
C ARG A 100 -12.00 8.09 -8.14
N LEU A 101 -11.41 7.46 -9.15
CA LEU A 101 -11.86 7.57 -10.53
C LEU A 101 -13.29 7.05 -10.70
N ASP A 102 -13.60 5.93 -10.06
CA ASP A 102 -14.94 5.35 -10.10
C ASP A 102 -15.97 6.28 -9.45
N GLU A 103 -15.63 6.91 -8.33
CA GLU A 103 -16.48 7.89 -7.67
C GLU A 103 -16.76 9.10 -8.59
N VAL A 104 -15.72 9.63 -9.23
CA VAL A 104 -15.86 10.77 -10.15
C VAL A 104 -16.72 10.39 -11.35
N ARG A 105 -16.55 9.21 -11.89
CA ARG A 105 -17.39 8.72 -13.00
C ARG A 105 -18.85 8.59 -12.59
N SER A 106 -19.11 8.05 -11.40
CA SER A 106 -20.45 7.94 -10.85
C SER A 106 -21.13 9.29 -10.69
N GLU A 107 -20.38 10.28 -10.17
CA GLU A 107 -20.89 11.65 -10.05
C GLU A 107 -21.21 12.25 -11.43
N ALA A 108 -20.31 12.05 -12.41
CA ALA A 108 -20.52 12.55 -13.77
C ALA A 108 -21.74 11.90 -14.42
N ASP A 109 -21.90 10.60 -14.27
CA ASP A 109 -23.05 9.86 -14.81
C ASP A 109 -24.35 10.28 -14.14
N ALA A 110 -24.33 10.52 -12.84
CA ALA A 110 -25.49 11.04 -12.10
C ALA A 110 -25.89 12.43 -12.60
N MET A 111 -24.92 13.30 -12.86
CA MET A 111 -25.16 14.62 -13.41
C MET A 111 -25.77 14.55 -14.81
N ARG A 112 -25.26 13.69 -15.66
CA ARG A 112 -25.85 13.46 -17.00
C ARG A 112 -27.30 13.00 -16.91
N SER A 113 -27.55 12.03 -16.04
CA SER A 113 -28.89 11.51 -15.81
C SER A 113 -29.83 12.60 -15.31
N TYR A 114 -29.33 13.45 -14.43
CA TYR A 114 -30.09 14.58 -13.91
C TYR A 114 -30.47 15.60 -15.03
N ILE A 115 -29.50 15.88 -15.89
CA ILE A 115 -29.69 16.85 -16.99
C ILE A 115 -30.57 16.33 -18.09
N THR A 116 -30.40 15.04 -18.45
CA THR A 116 -31.08 14.45 -19.62
C THR A 116 -32.19 13.45 -19.26
N GLY A 117 -31.95 12.67 -18.25
CA GLY A 117 -32.82 11.54 -17.91
C GLY A 117 -33.94 11.85 -16.94
N SER A 118 -33.81 12.95 -16.22
CA SER A 118 -34.86 13.44 -15.35
C SER A 118 -36.07 13.94 -16.12
N ILE A 119 -35.85 13.98 -17.33
CA ILE A 119 -36.80 14.49 -18.28
C ILE A 119 -37.82 13.41 -18.61
#